data_179a1f33e63e53a4882ea322252f8a7a
#
_entry.id   179a1f33e63e53a4882ea322252f8a7a
#
_cell.length_a   1.000
_cell.length_b   1.000
_cell.length_c   1.000
_cell.angle_alpha   90.00
_cell.angle_beta   90.00
_cell.angle_gamma   90.00
#
_symmetry.space_group_name_H-M   'P 1'
#
loop_
_entity.id
_entity.type
_entity.pdbx_description
1 polymer ?
#
loop_
_entity_poly.entity_id
_entity_poly.type
_entity_poly.pdbx_seq_one_letter_code
_entity_poly.pdbx_strand_id
1 'polypeptide(L)'
;MRIRRSCWLAAFALFAVGGSAQAAPAATDALRGALLRITQRLVDAIPLGNRVPWQQSLTDDAVLVDEFGRIQHKPDVVASLHPFPKGLSGSIELRDAHVQRYGDTAVMQVEQYERETVFGQKLVTRYQTLLTFVRQDGAWKLAGYEDVTIPTAPPALKVRGLVRSDYVGTYRYGPGRTWTVVDRDGVLGYATHAGGSVNVLQPVAKDVFMGSDDERNLIIFRRDSKGHVDALIERRKFNDLRLVRTPPPSAWAVPAPRTASSRPQTP
;
A
#
# COMPACT_ATOMS: atom_id res chain seq x y z
N MET A 1 -24.29 -29.42 74.85
CA MET A 1 -24.64 -28.85 73.56
C MET A 1 -23.39 -28.96 72.69
N ARG A 2 -23.32 -29.97 71.80
CA ARG A 2 -22.12 -30.32 71.02
C ARG A 2 -22.30 -29.81 69.62
N ILE A 3 -21.41 -28.88 69.18
CA ILE A 3 -21.35 -28.31 67.82
C ILE A 3 -20.45 -29.22 67.00
N ARG A 4 -21.04 -29.85 65.93
CA ARG A 4 -20.31 -30.61 64.92
C ARG A 4 -19.71 -29.67 63.90
N ARG A 5 -18.38 -29.72 63.70
CA ARG A 5 -17.67 -29.05 62.61
C ARG A 5 -17.68 -29.95 61.37
N SER A 6 -18.33 -29.54 60.28
CA SER A 6 -18.28 -30.19 58.98
C SER A 6 -17.08 -29.65 58.19
N CYS A 7 -16.11 -30.53 57.87
CA CYS A 7 -15.04 -30.22 56.90
C CYS A 7 -15.59 -30.28 55.48
N TRP A 8 -15.46 -29.20 54.77
CA TRP A 8 -15.64 -29.16 53.32
C TRP A 8 -14.28 -29.33 52.65
N LEU A 9 -14.09 -30.46 51.96
CA LEU A 9 -12.95 -30.69 51.06
C LEU A 9 -13.24 -29.98 49.74
N ALA A 10 -12.53 -28.90 49.48
CA ALA A 10 -12.54 -28.26 48.16
C ALA A 10 -11.59 -28.99 47.22
N ALA A 11 -12.13 -29.67 46.22
CA ALA A 11 -11.35 -30.25 45.14
C ALA A 11 -10.93 -29.14 44.18
N PHE A 12 -9.63 -28.81 44.16
CA PHE A 12 -9.02 -27.95 43.16
C PHE A 12 -8.87 -28.75 41.86
N ALA A 13 -9.70 -28.46 40.86
CA ALA A 13 -9.49 -28.90 39.48
C ALA A 13 -8.35 -28.08 38.88
N LEU A 14 -7.18 -28.67 38.65
CA LEU A 14 -6.13 -28.10 37.83
C LEU A 14 -6.61 -28.08 36.38
N PHE A 15 -7.00 -26.90 35.90
CA PHE A 15 -7.09 -26.66 34.47
C PHE A 15 -5.66 -26.56 33.93
N ALA A 16 -5.21 -27.60 33.23
CA ALA A 16 -4.03 -27.54 32.39
C ALA A 16 -4.32 -26.57 31.22
N VAL A 17 -3.87 -25.33 31.35
CA VAL A 17 -3.80 -24.40 30.23
C VAL A 17 -2.76 -24.98 29.27
N GLY A 18 -3.24 -25.58 28.18
CA GLY A 18 -2.43 -26.00 27.04
C GLY A 18 -1.74 -24.78 26.43
N GLY A 19 -0.52 -24.48 26.89
CA GLY A 19 0.32 -23.48 26.27
C GLY A 19 0.60 -23.90 24.82
N SER A 20 0.20 -23.10 23.86
CA SER A 20 0.62 -23.23 22.47
C SER A 20 2.15 -23.14 22.47
N ALA A 21 2.82 -24.25 22.28
CA ALA A 21 4.28 -24.31 22.21
C ALA A 21 4.71 -23.44 21.00
N GLN A 22 5.28 -22.29 21.31
CA GLN A 22 5.90 -21.41 20.32
C GLN A 22 7.06 -22.20 19.70
N ALA A 23 6.99 -22.46 18.38
CA ALA A 23 8.04 -23.21 17.70
C ALA A 23 9.41 -22.56 17.95
N ALA A 24 10.42 -23.39 18.29
CA ALA A 24 11.76 -22.88 18.54
C ALA A 24 12.29 -22.07 17.34
N PRO A 25 13.05 -20.98 17.56
CA PRO A 25 13.52 -20.10 16.48
C PRO A 25 14.16 -20.82 15.28
N ALA A 26 14.97 -21.85 15.53
CA ALA A 26 15.62 -22.67 14.50
C ALA A 26 14.62 -23.43 13.60
N ALA A 27 13.50 -23.91 14.15
CA ALA A 27 12.46 -24.60 13.37
C ALA A 27 11.69 -23.61 12.46
N THR A 28 11.48 -22.39 12.92
CA THR A 28 10.87 -21.31 12.14
C THR A 28 11.78 -20.87 10.99
N ASP A 29 13.10 -20.77 11.22
CA ASP A 29 14.06 -20.41 10.17
C ASP A 29 14.19 -21.52 9.11
N ALA A 30 14.19 -22.78 9.51
CA ALA A 30 14.19 -23.90 8.57
C ALA A 30 12.92 -23.91 7.69
N LEU A 31 11.74 -23.65 8.29
CA LEU A 31 10.49 -23.54 7.57
C LEU A 31 10.52 -22.35 6.60
N ARG A 32 10.93 -21.16 7.07
CA ARG A 32 11.07 -19.96 6.23
C ARG A 32 11.94 -20.26 5.02
N GLY A 33 13.11 -20.87 5.21
CA GLY A 33 14.00 -21.27 4.12
C GLY A 33 13.38 -22.26 3.16
N ALA A 34 12.56 -23.21 3.64
CA ALA A 34 11.85 -24.15 2.78
C ALA A 34 10.79 -23.46 1.91
N LEU A 35 9.97 -22.59 2.50
CA LEU A 35 8.93 -21.85 1.77
C LEU A 35 9.52 -20.85 0.78
N LEU A 36 10.60 -20.15 1.15
CA LEU A 36 11.33 -19.28 0.23
C LEU A 36 11.85 -20.04 -1.00
N ARG A 37 12.41 -21.24 -0.81
CA ARG A 37 12.87 -22.06 -1.94
C ARG A 37 11.72 -22.50 -2.85
N ILE A 38 10.56 -22.80 -2.29
CA ILE A 38 9.37 -23.13 -3.12
C ILE A 38 8.97 -21.90 -3.93
N THR A 39 8.82 -20.75 -3.29
CA THR A 39 8.41 -19.50 -3.93
C THR A 39 9.41 -19.04 -4.99
N GLN A 40 10.73 -19.10 -4.70
CA GLN A 40 11.75 -18.73 -5.69
C GLN A 40 11.68 -19.59 -6.94
N ARG A 41 11.48 -20.90 -6.78
CA ARG A 41 11.31 -21.78 -7.96
C ARG A 41 10.06 -21.44 -8.79
N LEU A 42 8.98 -20.99 -8.14
CA LEU A 42 7.77 -20.55 -8.84
C LEU A 42 8.05 -19.29 -9.66
N VAL A 43 8.63 -18.27 -9.05
CA VAL A 43 8.89 -16.99 -9.75
C VAL A 43 9.99 -17.13 -10.82
N ASP A 44 11.02 -17.93 -10.59
CA ASP A 44 12.07 -18.22 -11.60
C ASP A 44 11.53 -18.98 -12.82
N ALA A 45 10.43 -19.70 -12.66
CA ALA A 45 9.78 -20.44 -13.74
C ALA A 45 8.98 -19.54 -14.70
N ILE A 46 8.58 -18.33 -14.26
CA ILE A 46 7.72 -17.42 -15.04
C ILE A 46 8.36 -17.00 -16.36
N PRO A 47 9.58 -16.41 -16.40
CA PRO A 47 10.20 -15.96 -17.64
C PRO A 47 10.45 -17.09 -18.63
N LEU A 48 10.59 -18.31 -18.12
CA LEU A 48 10.86 -19.52 -18.91
C LEU A 48 9.58 -20.18 -19.42
N GLY A 49 8.41 -19.77 -18.93
CA GLY A 49 7.13 -20.44 -19.17
C GLY A 49 7.10 -21.88 -18.65
N ASN A 50 7.92 -22.18 -17.62
CA ASN A 50 8.04 -23.55 -17.09
C ASN A 50 6.87 -23.84 -16.14
N ARG A 51 5.95 -24.67 -16.60
CA ARG A 51 4.73 -25.04 -15.86
C ARG A 51 4.95 -26.04 -14.72
N VAL A 52 6.04 -26.82 -14.78
CA VAL A 52 6.26 -27.94 -13.86
C VAL A 52 6.31 -27.52 -12.38
N PRO A 53 7.08 -26.49 -11.98
CA PRO A 53 7.09 -26.04 -10.59
C PRO A 53 5.69 -25.63 -10.09
N TRP A 54 4.91 -24.95 -10.92
CA TRP A 54 3.56 -24.51 -10.61
C TRP A 54 2.59 -25.69 -10.45
N GLN A 55 2.62 -26.65 -11.37
CA GLN A 55 1.81 -27.86 -11.27
C GLN A 55 2.09 -28.66 -9.99
N GLN A 56 3.36 -28.75 -9.59
CA GLN A 56 3.79 -29.57 -8.46
C GLN A 56 3.63 -28.89 -7.11
N SER A 57 3.75 -27.56 -7.05
CA SER A 57 3.80 -26.83 -5.79
C SER A 57 2.46 -26.24 -5.35
N LEU A 58 1.45 -26.17 -6.20
CA LEU A 58 0.11 -25.68 -5.86
C LEU A 58 -0.78 -26.84 -5.39
N THR A 59 -1.69 -26.54 -4.44
CA THR A 59 -2.84 -27.42 -4.16
C THR A 59 -3.79 -27.42 -5.37
N ASP A 60 -4.65 -28.42 -5.50
CA ASP A 60 -5.55 -28.49 -6.65
C ASP A 60 -6.64 -27.40 -6.60
N ASP A 61 -6.98 -26.94 -5.40
CA ASP A 61 -7.94 -25.89 -5.11
C ASP A 61 -7.29 -24.52 -4.84
N ALA A 62 -6.03 -24.34 -5.19
CA ALA A 62 -5.30 -23.09 -4.96
C ALA A 62 -6.02 -21.89 -5.58
N VAL A 63 -6.05 -20.77 -4.81
CA VAL A 63 -6.61 -19.49 -5.24
C VAL A 63 -5.49 -18.46 -5.26
N LEU A 64 -5.31 -17.81 -6.40
CA LEU A 64 -4.33 -16.76 -6.60
C LEU A 64 -5.04 -15.45 -6.97
N VAL A 65 -4.64 -14.37 -6.32
CA VAL A 65 -5.13 -13.02 -6.62
C VAL A 65 -3.93 -12.19 -7.04
N ASP A 66 -3.97 -11.67 -8.24
CA ASP A 66 -2.89 -10.82 -8.74
C ASP A 66 -3.05 -9.35 -8.30
N GLU A 67 -2.06 -8.53 -8.62
CA GLU A 67 -1.99 -7.10 -8.26
C GLU A 67 -3.14 -6.25 -8.85
N PHE A 68 -3.90 -6.80 -9.79
CA PHE A 68 -5.10 -6.16 -10.36
C PHE A 68 -6.41 -6.68 -9.75
N GLY A 69 -6.32 -7.60 -8.77
CA GLY A 69 -7.48 -8.23 -8.13
C GLY A 69 -8.14 -9.32 -8.97
N ARG A 70 -7.45 -9.86 -10.00
CA ARG A 70 -7.97 -10.97 -10.80
C ARG A 70 -7.75 -12.28 -10.05
N ILE A 71 -8.82 -13.04 -9.90
CA ILE A 71 -8.78 -14.35 -9.23
C ILE A 71 -8.49 -15.41 -10.29
N GLN A 72 -7.49 -16.24 -10.03
CA GLN A 72 -7.08 -17.35 -10.85
C GLN A 72 -6.98 -18.63 -10.02
N HIS A 73 -7.26 -19.76 -10.64
CA HIS A 73 -7.08 -21.08 -10.07
C HIS A 73 -5.90 -21.79 -10.70
N LYS A 74 -5.43 -22.88 -10.08
CA LYS A 74 -4.26 -23.63 -10.55
C LYS A 74 -4.28 -23.95 -12.07
N PRO A 75 -5.39 -24.44 -12.67
CA PRO A 75 -5.42 -24.71 -14.12
C PRO A 75 -5.16 -23.47 -14.96
N ASP A 76 -5.74 -22.32 -14.57
CA ASP A 76 -5.64 -21.06 -15.31
C ASP A 76 -4.21 -20.52 -15.26
N VAL A 77 -3.62 -20.50 -14.07
CA VAL A 77 -2.23 -20.04 -13.87
C VAL A 77 -1.26 -20.91 -14.66
N VAL A 78 -1.40 -22.25 -14.56
CA VAL A 78 -0.53 -23.17 -15.29
C VAL A 78 -0.69 -23.01 -16.81
N ALA A 79 -1.92 -22.81 -17.29
CA ALA A 79 -2.19 -22.62 -18.71
C ALA A 79 -1.61 -21.29 -19.24
N SER A 80 -1.61 -20.22 -18.41
CA SER A 80 -1.13 -18.88 -18.79
C SER A 80 0.39 -18.78 -18.90
N LEU A 81 1.15 -19.72 -18.32
CA LEU A 81 2.61 -19.70 -18.36
C LEU A 81 3.15 -20.00 -19.76
N HIS A 82 3.81 -19.00 -20.34
CA HIS A 82 4.51 -19.07 -21.61
C HIS A 82 5.87 -18.39 -21.49
N PRO A 83 6.90 -18.85 -22.23
CA PRO A 83 8.19 -18.18 -22.28
C PRO A 83 8.03 -16.71 -22.67
N PHE A 84 8.79 -15.84 -22.05
CA PHE A 84 8.78 -14.43 -22.44
C PHE A 84 9.18 -14.28 -23.91
N PRO A 85 8.49 -13.43 -24.67
CA PRO A 85 8.84 -13.16 -26.04
C PRO A 85 10.18 -12.44 -26.15
N LYS A 86 10.79 -12.50 -27.36
CA LYS A 86 12.04 -11.79 -27.62
C LYS A 86 11.92 -10.30 -27.31
N GLY A 87 12.88 -9.76 -26.58
CA GLY A 87 12.91 -8.36 -26.14
C GLY A 87 12.39 -8.14 -24.71
N LEU A 88 11.79 -9.18 -24.11
CA LEU A 88 11.40 -9.17 -22.69
C LEU A 88 12.31 -10.10 -21.88
N SER A 89 12.68 -9.66 -20.69
CA SER A 89 13.32 -10.49 -19.67
C SER A 89 12.97 -9.95 -18.29
N GLY A 90 13.00 -10.81 -17.29
CA GLY A 90 12.66 -10.41 -15.92
C GLY A 90 13.25 -11.35 -14.88
N SER A 91 13.31 -10.88 -13.65
CA SER A 91 13.69 -11.65 -12.48
C SER A 91 13.01 -11.09 -11.26
N ILE A 92 12.65 -11.95 -10.31
CA ILE A 92 12.06 -11.58 -9.03
C ILE A 92 13.00 -12.02 -7.90
N GLU A 93 13.39 -11.09 -7.06
CA GLU A 93 14.16 -11.32 -5.85
C GLU A 93 13.20 -11.27 -4.65
N LEU A 94 13.24 -12.29 -3.79
CA LEU A 94 12.42 -12.36 -2.58
C LEU A 94 13.17 -11.70 -1.42
N ARG A 95 12.54 -10.73 -0.75
CA ARG A 95 13.11 -9.93 0.33
C ARG A 95 12.20 -9.95 1.56
N ASP A 96 12.79 -9.74 2.73
CA ASP A 96 12.07 -9.48 3.99
C ASP A 96 10.96 -10.50 4.30
N ALA A 97 11.27 -11.79 4.15
CA ALA A 97 10.30 -12.85 4.36
C ALA A 97 10.06 -13.11 5.85
N HIS A 98 8.80 -13.06 6.24
CA HIS A 98 8.30 -13.43 7.56
C HIS A 98 7.34 -14.61 7.45
N VAL A 99 7.47 -15.60 8.36
CA VAL A 99 6.65 -16.80 8.34
C VAL A 99 6.01 -17.02 9.70
N GLN A 100 4.70 -17.26 9.68
CA GLN A 100 3.90 -17.72 10.82
C GLN A 100 3.36 -19.12 10.53
N ARG A 101 3.49 -20.05 11.47
CA ARG A 101 2.98 -21.43 11.34
C ARG A 101 1.78 -21.66 12.25
N TYR A 102 0.75 -22.28 11.71
CA TYR A 102 -0.48 -22.69 12.42
C TYR A 102 -0.77 -24.17 12.12
N GLY A 103 -0.17 -25.06 12.90
CA GLY A 103 -0.28 -26.51 12.66
C GLY A 103 0.31 -26.92 11.32
N ASP A 104 -0.53 -27.44 10.42
CA ASP A 104 -0.17 -27.81 9.05
C ASP A 104 -0.39 -26.67 8.03
N THR A 105 -0.64 -25.46 8.50
CA THR A 105 -0.72 -24.25 7.67
C THR A 105 0.43 -23.31 8.02
N ALA A 106 0.97 -22.64 7.03
CA ALA A 106 1.94 -21.56 7.20
C ALA A 106 1.56 -20.37 6.32
N VAL A 107 1.66 -19.17 6.90
CA VAL A 107 1.48 -17.91 6.17
C VAL A 107 2.85 -17.26 6.04
N MET A 108 3.23 -16.92 4.83
CA MET A 108 4.46 -16.20 4.52
C MET A 108 4.12 -14.84 3.90
N GLN A 109 4.64 -13.80 4.53
CA GLN A 109 4.67 -12.45 3.97
C GLN A 109 6.07 -12.22 3.40
N VAL A 110 6.16 -11.71 2.17
CA VAL A 110 7.44 -11.47 1.49
C VAL A 110 7.32 -10.31 0.51
N GLU A 111 8.37 -9.49 0.39
CA GLU A 111 8.47 -8.54 -0.71
C GLU A 111 9.03 -9.25 -1.94
N GLN A 112 8.33 -9.13 -3.06
CA GLN A 112 8.84 -9.46 -4.37
C GLN A 112 9.40 -8.19 -5.03
N TYR A 113 10.69 -8.20 -5.31
CA TYR A 113 11.36 -7.13 -6.03
C TYR A 113 11.62 -7.57 -7.46
N GLU A 114 10.75 -7.13 -8.36
CA GLU A 114 10.80 -7.49 -9.76
C GLU A 114 11.65 -6.50 -10.55
N ARG A 115 12.52 -7.03 -11.39
CA ARG A 115 13.26 -6.28 -12.41
C ARG A 115 12.88 -6.80 -13.77
N GLU A 116 12.43 -5.92 -14.62
CA GLU A 116 12.10 -6.24 -16.00
C GLU A 116 12.95 -5.45 -16.98
N THR A 117 13.17 -6.03 -18.14
CA THR A 117 13.69 -5.32 -19.31
C THR A 117 12.68 -5.52 -20.44
N VAL A 118 12.10 -4.41 -20.90
CA VAL A 118 11.11 -4.39 -21.98
C VAL A 118 11.71 -3.61 -23.15
N PHE A 119 12.15 -4.32 -24.18
CA PHE A 119 12.85 -3.74 -25.34
C PHE A 119 13.96 -2.75 -24.98
N GLY A 120 14.80 -3.12 -24.00
CA GLY A 120 15.92 -2.30 -23.51
C GLY A 120 15.55 -1.30 -22.39
N GLN A 121 14.28 -1.06 -22.12
CA GLN A 121 13.83 -0.25 -21.00
C GLN A 121 13.85 -1.07 -19.72
N LYS A 122 14.50 -0.55 -18.67
CA LYS A 122 14.59 -1.20 -17.36
C LYS A 122 13.45 -0.69 -16.46
N LEU A 123 12.64 -1.60 -15.99
CA LEU A 123 11.52 -1.35 -15.10
C LEU A 123 11.76 -2.05 -13.76
N VAL A 124 11.20 -1.51 -12.70
CA VAL A 124 11.19 -2.10 -11.37
C VAL A 124 9.78 -2.00 -10.82
N THR A 125 9.24 -3.14 -10.41
CA THR A 125 7.99 -3.21 -9.66
C THR A 125 8.24 -3.94 -8.34
N ARG A 126 7.55 -3.52 -7.30
CA ARG A 126 7.64 -4.14 -5.98
C ARG A 126 6.26 -4.57 -5.54
N TYR A 127 6.16 -5.76 -4.97
CA TYR A 127 4.91 -6.28 -4.44
C TYR A 127 5.09 -6.69 -2.99
N GLN A 128 4.07 -6.43 -2.18
CA GLN A 128 3.90 -7.09 -0.91
C GLN A 128 3.04 -8.31 -1.15
N THR A 129 3.60 -9.50 -0.97
CA THR A 129 2.95 -10.76 -1.28
C THR A 129 2.61 -11.51 -0.01
N LEU A 130 1.39 -12.02 0.06
CA LEU A 130 0.92 -12.92 1.10
C LEU A 130 0.70 -14.32 0.51
N LEU A 131 1.42 -15.31 1.04
CA LEU A 131 1.32 -16.70 0.59
C LEU A 131 0.83 -17.57 1.73
N THR A 132 -0.16 -18.41 1.45
CA THR A 132 -0.65 -19.44 2.36
C THR A 132 -0.24 -20.81 1.88
N PHE A 133 0.53 -21.51 2.68
CA PHE A 133 0.96 -22.88 2.43
C PHE A 133 0.23 -23.85 3.34
N VAL A 134 -0.11 -25.01 2.84
CA VAL A 134 -0.64 -26.14 3.61
C VAL A 134 0.25 -27.35 3.44
N ARG A 135 0.33 -28.19 4.47
CA ARG A 135 1.11 -29.41 4.44
C ARG A 135 0.22 -30.55 3.95
N GLN A 136 0.52 -31.11 2.78
CA GLN A 136 -0.16 -32.26 2.18
C GLN A 136 0.86 -33.33 1.88
N ASP A 137 0.61 -34.55 2.28
CA ASP A 137 1.48 -35.72 2.05
C ASP A 137 2.94 -35.48 2.47
N GLY A 138 3.15 -34.78 3.58
CA GLY A 138 4.47 -34.44 4.09
C GLY A 138 5.17 -33.26 3.41
N ALA A 139 4.61 -32.70 2.33
CA ALA A 139 5.16 -31.57 1.58
C ALA A 139 4.35 -30.28 1.79
N TRP A 140 5.00 -29.13 1.73
CA TRP A 140 4.34 -27.83 1.71
C TRP A 140 3.85 -27.52 0.30
N LYS A 141 2.56 -27.17 0.16
CA LYS A 141 1.91 -26.76 -1.07
C LYS A 141 1.33 -25.37 -0.91
N LEU A 142 1.42 -24.56 -1.96
CA LEU A 142 0.81 -23.23 -2.01
C LEU A 142 -0.70 -23.37 -2.25
N ALA A 143 -1.51 -22.88 -1.30
CA ALA A 143 -2.96 -22.91 -1.35
C ALA A 143 -3.57 -21.53 -1.64
N GLY A 144 -2.87 -20.45 -1.25
CA GLY A 144 -3.31 -19.07 -1.46
C GLY A 144 -2.15 -18.16 -1.77
N TYR A 145 -2.40 -17.19 -2.66
CA TYR A 145 -1.43 -16.18 -3.09
C TYR A 145 -2.15 -14.87 -3.35
N GLU A 146 -1.61 -13.78 -2.85
CA GLU A 146 -2.13 -12.44 -3.10
C GLU A 146 -0.99 -11.44 -3.22
N ASP A 147 -1.00 -10.65 -4.30
CA ASP A 147 -0.07 -9.55 -4.51
C ASP A 147 -0.73 -8.19 -4.33
N VAL A 148 -0.02 -7.30 -3.65
CA VAL A 148 -0.34 -5.88 -3.58
C VAL A 148 0.85 -5.07 -4.04
N THR A 149 0.70 -4.29 -5.10
CA THR A 149 1.76 -3.42 -5.60
C THR A 149 2.16 -2.39 -4.53
N ILE A 150 3.46 -2.33 -4.21
CA ILE A 150 4.02 -1.28 -3.37
C ILE A 150 4.25 -0.05 -4.25
N PRO A 151 3.55 1.07 -4.01
CA PRO A 151 3.72 2.27 -4.81
C PRO A 151 5.16 2.78 -4.77
N THR A 152 5.77 2.97 -5.94
CA THR A 152 7.11 3.52 -6.07
C THR A 152 7.08 4.77 -6.94
N ALA A 153 7.92 5.77 -6.59
CA ALA A 153 8.02 6.97 -7.41
C ALA A 153 9.03 6.75 -8.55
N PRO A 154 8.71 7.16 -9.79
CA PRO A 154 9.70 7.25 -10.84
C PRO A 154 10.78 8.27 -10.45
N PRO A 155 11.96 8.28 -11.10
CA PRO A 155 12.96 9.31 -10.87
C PRO A 155 12.39 10.71 -11.08
N ALA A 156 12.77 11.65 -10.20
CA ALA A 156 12.36 13.04 -10.33
C ALA A 156 12.81 13.64 -11.66
N LEU A 157 11.91 14.32 -12.36
CA LEU A 157 12.23 14.98 -13.62
C LEU A 157 12.56 16.45 -13.38
N LYS A 158 13.56 16.96 -14.10
CA LYS A 158 13.80 18.41 -14.24
C LYS A 158 12.80 18.96 -15.27
N VAL A 159 11.66 19.45 -14.81
CA VAL A 159 10.65 20.04 -15.68
C VAL A 159 11.08 21.46 -16.07
N ARG A 160 11.33 21.70 -17.35
CA ARG A 160 11.67 23.05 -17.87
C ARG A 160 10.49 23.99 -17.70
N GLY A 161 10.79 25.23 -17.27
CA GLY A 161 9.76 26.28 -17.12
C GLY A 161 8.80 26.02 -15.95
N LEU A 162 9.18 25.23 -14.95
CA LEU A 162 8.42 25.05 -13.74
C LEU A 162 8.47 26.33 -12.90
N VAL A 163 7.36 27.09 -12.88
CA VAL A 163 7.18 28.27 -12.03
C VAL A 163 6.46 27.82 -10.76
N ARG A 164 7.22 27.58 -9.68
CA ARG A 164 6.66 27.00 -8.43
C ARG A 164 5.58 27.87 -7.79
N SER A 165 5.70 29.20 -7.87
CA SER A 165 4.70 30.13 -7.36
C SER A 165 3.30 29.96 -7.97
N ASP A 166 3.20 29.40 -9.19
CA ASP A 166 1.91 29.11 -9.82
C ASP A 166 1.06 28.14 -9.01
N TYR A 167 1.71 27.20 -8.31
CA TYR A 167 1.06 26.10 -7.59
C TYR A 167 0.76 26.44 -6.13
N VAL A 168 1.50 27.37 -5.54
CA VAL A 168 1.35 27.76 -4.13
C VAL A 168 -0.04 28.35 -3.88
N GLY A 169 -0.71 27.87 -2.85
CA GLY A 169 -2.04 28.37 -2.46
C GLY A 169 -2.85 27.35 -1.67
N THR A 170 -4.11 27.74 -1.38
CA THR A 170 -5.07 26.89 -0.67
C THR A 170 -6.08 26.32 -1.66
N TYR A 171 -6.36 25.03 -1.56
CA TYR A 171 -7.25 24.28 -2.43
C TYR A 171 -8.34 23.61 -1.57
N ARG A 172 -9.61 23.84 -1.91
CA ARG A 172 -10.77 23.40 -1.13
C ARG A 172 -11.53 22.32 -1.86
N TYR A 173 -11.93 21.27 -1.12
CA TYR A 173 -12.75 20.17 -1.62
C TYR A 173 -14.09 20.01 -0.87
N GLY A 174 -14.31 20.80 0.19
CA GLY A 174 -15.56 20.79 0.95
C GLY A 174 -15.60 21.91 2.00
N PRO A 175 -16.71 22.07 2.72
CA PRO A 175 -16.83 23.03 3.82
C PRO A 175 -15.73 22.78 4.87
N GLY A 176 -14.88 23.78 5.13
CA GLY A 176 -13.79 23.69 6.10
C GLY A 176 -12.69 22.66 5.76
N ARG A 177 -12.71 22.08 4.55
CA ARG A 177 -11.74 21.08 4.09
C ARG A 177 -10.84 21.66 3.02
N THR A 178 -9.57 21.85 3.35
CA THR A 178 -8.59 22.46 2.45
C THR A 178 -7.25 21.75 2.52
N TRP A 179 -6.56 21.74 1.41
CA TRP A 179 -5.13 21.49 1.34
C TRP A 179 -4.38 22.79 1.10
N THR A 180 -3.16 22.86 1.58
CA THR A 180 -2.28 24.01 1.31
C THR A 180 -1.03 23.51 0.59
N VAL A 181 -0.76 24.12 -0.58
CA VAL A 181 0.49 23.90 -1.31
C VAL A 181 1.45 25.03 -0.96
N VAL A 182 2.67 24.67 -0.61
CA VAL A 182 3.73 25.60 -0.18
C VAL A 182 5.01 25.37 -0.99
N ASP A 183 5.82 26.41 -1.13
CA ASP A 183 7.23 26.32 -1.57
C ASP A 183 8.10 26.53 -0.32
N ARG A 184 8.90 25.54 0.01
CA ARG A 184 9.89 25.61 1.08
C ARG A 184 11.27 25.41 0.49
N ASP A 185 12.08 26.46 0.47
CA ASP A 185 13.46 26.43 -0.02
C ASP A 185 13.62 25.84 -1.45
N GLY A 186 12.65 26.17 -2.34
CA GLY A 186 12.65 25.69 -3.71
C GLY A 186 12.06 24.28 -3.89
N VAL A 187 11.44 23.71 -2.87
CA VAL A 187 10.76 22.42 -2.91
C VAL A 187 9.26 22.63 -2.68
N LEU A 188 8.45 22.24 -3.68
CA LEU A 188 7.01 22.23 -3.52
C LEU A 188 6.57 21.09 -2.60
N GLY A 189 5.59 21.37 -1.78
CA GLY A 189 4.95 20.37 -0.92
C GLY A 189 3.51 20.73 -0.62
N TYR A 190 2.75 19.78 -0.07
CA TYR A 190 1.37 20.01 0.34
C TYR A 190 1.07 19.45 1.72
N ALA A 191 0.19 20.12 2.44
CA ALA A 191 -0.39 19.66 3.69
C ALA A 191 -1.89 19.48 3.52
N THR A 192 -2.43 18.37 4.02
CA THR A 192 -3.85 18.01 3.88
C THR A 192 -4.74 18.67 4.95
N HIS A 193 -4.14 19.28 5.97
CA HIS A 193 -4.82 20.03 7.03
C HIS A 193 -3.86 21.06 7.66
N ALA A 194 -4.40 22.03 8.36
CA ALA A 194 -3.61 23.05 9.03
C ALA A 194 -2.71 22.42 10.11
N GLY A 195 -1.43 22.76 10.12
CA GLY A 195 -0.44 22.21 11.08
C GLY A 195 0.00 20.78 10.78
N GLY A 196 -0.48 20.16 9.70
CA GLY A 196 -0.07 18.83 9.27
C GLY A 196 1.35 18.80 8.69
N SER A 197 1.91 17.60 8.58
CA SER A 197 3.17 17.36 7.87
C SER A 197 3.03 17.77 6.41
N VAL A 198 4.13 18.25 5.84
CA VAL A 198 4.19 18.65 4.42
C VAL A 198 4.77 17.48 3.63
N ASN A 199 3.96 16.91 2.74
CA ASN A 199 4.39 15.90 1.78
C ASN A 199 5.05 16.60 0.59
N VAL A 200 6.22 16.13 0.19
CA VAL A 200 6.95 16.68 -0.96
C VAL A 200 6.21 16.36 -2.26
N LEU A 201 6.16 17.32 -3.17
CA LEU A 201 5.65 17.17 -4.52
C LEU A 201 6.83 16.95 -5.48
N GLN A 202 7.01 15.70 -5.92
CA GLN A 202 8.03 15.34 -6.89
C GLN A 202 7.50 15.58 -8.30
N PRO A 203 8.11 16.47 -9.12
CA PRO A 203 7.64 16.71 -10.48
C PRO A 203 7.89 15.47 -11.37
N VAL A 204 6.87 15.06 -12.11
CA VAL A 204 6.91 13.95 -13.08
C VAL A 204 6.55 14.42 -14.50
N ALA A 205 5.83 15.53 -14.64
CA ALA A 205 5.61 16.26 -15.87
C ALA A 205 5.20 17.71 -15.55
N LYS A 206 5.01 18.54 -16.60
CA LYS A 206 4.43 19.88 -16.41
C LYS A 206 3.04 19.74 -15.78
N ASP A 207 2.80 20.48 -14.70
CA ASP A 207 1.54 20.47 -13.92
C ASP A 207 1.18 19.13 -13.28
N VAL A 208 2.09 18.12 -13.32
CA VAL A 208 1.90 16.80 -12.73
C VAL A 208 3.03 16.47 -11.76
N PHE A 209 2.64 16.11 -10.55
CA PHE A 209 3.56 15.76 -9.47
C PHE A 209 3.13 14.43 -8.84
N MET A 210 4.05 13.78 -8.17
CA MET A 210 3.77 12.64 -7.31
C MET A 210 3.95 13.05 -5.86
N GLY A 211 3.01 12.69 -5.00
CA GLY A 211 3.11 12.87 -3.55
C GLY A 211 4.18 11.96 -2.95
N SER A 212 4.82 12.41 -1.88
CA SER A 212 5.79 11.61 -1.13
C SER A 212 5.16 10.79 0.01
N ASP A 213 3.83 10.83 0.15
CA ASP A 213 3.10 9.95 1.06
C ASP A 213 3.17 8.48 0.61
N ASP A 214 2.70 7.57 1.47
CA ASP A 214 2.77 6.13 1.21
C ASP A 214 1.91 5.68 0.01
N GLU A 215 0.85 6.44 -0.32
CA GLU A 215 -0.02 6.12 -1.45
C GLU A 215 0.58 6.49 -2.80
N ARG A 216 1.55 7.43 -2.84
CA ARG A 216 2.19 7.91 -4.08
C ARG A 216 1.20 8.39 -5.13
N ASN A 217 0.14 9.08 -4.69
CA ASN A 217 -0.87 9.60 -5.59
C ASN A 217 -0.32 10.68 -6.53
N LEU A 218 -0.86 10.74 -7.75
CA LEU A 218 -0.55 11.86 -8.66
C LEU A 218 -1.34 13.09 -8.24
N ILE A 219 -0.64 14.20 -8.15
CA ILE A 219 -1.19 15.53 -7.92
C ILE A 219 -1.12 16.30 -9.22
N ILE A 220 -2.28 16.55 -9.85
CA ILE A 220 -2.41 17.14 -11.16
C ILE A 220 -3.01 18.53 -11.01
N PHE A 221 -2.25 19.56 -11.37
CA PHE A 221 -2.78 20.91 -11.38
C PHE A 221 -3.48 21.22 -12.70
N ARG A 222 -4.60 21.90 -12.61
CA ARG A 222 -5.37 22.37 -13.76
C ARG A 222 -5.20 23.86 -13.91
N ARG A 223 -5.24 24.32 -15.16
CA ARG A 223 -5.17 25.74 -15.48
C ARG A 223 -6.47 26.21 -16.13
N ASP A 224 -6.86 27.44 -15.82
CA ASP A 224 -7.94 28.14 -16.50
C ASP A 224 -7.55 28.54 -17.93
N SER A 225 -8.48 29.16 -18.66
CA SER A 225 -8.26 29.66 -20.03
C SER A 225 -7.20 30.76 -20.15
N LYS A 226 -6.81 31.38 -19.02
CA LYS A 226 -5.76 32.41 -18.93
C LYS A 226 -4.40 31.82 -18.52
N GLY A 227 -4.34 30.52 -18.29
CA GLY A 227 -3.13 29.81 -17.88
C GLY A 227 -2.84 29.82 -16.36
N HIS A 228 -3.74 30.36 -15.52
CA HIS A 228 -3.56 30.33 -14.07
C HIS A 228 -4.01 28.99 -13.51
N VAL A 229 -3.29 28.49 -12.51
CA VAL A 229 -3.70 27.27 -11.79
C VAL A 229 -4.95 27.59 -10.98
N ASP A 230 -6.06 26.90 -11.28
CA ASP A 230 -7.37 27.09 -10.66
C ASP A 230 -7.85 25.88 -9.84
N ALA A 231 -7.28 24.71 -10.07
CA ALA A 231 -7.63 23.51 -9.36
C ALA A 231 -6.43 22.56 -9.21
N LEU A 232 -6.57 21.65 -8.25
CA LEU A 232 -5.71 20.50 -8.02
C LEU A 232 -6.58 19.25 -8.06
N ILE A 233 -6.10 18.19 -8.69
CA ILE A 233 -6.71 16.86 -8.70
C ILE A 233 -5.73 15.91 -8.04
N GLU A 234 -6.15 15.28 -6.96
CA GLU A 234 -5.49 14.11 -6.43
C GLU A 234 -6.05 12.87 -7.14
N ARG A 235 -5.22 12.21 -7.94
CA ARG A 235 -5.59 10.97 -8.61
C ARG A 235 -5.21 9.79 -7.72
N ARG A 236 -6.22 9.23 -7.06
CA ARG A 236 -6.11 8.05 -6.19
C ARG A 236 -6.40 6.81 -7.02
N LYS A 237 -5.42 5.96 -7.23
CA LYS A 237 -5.63 4.74 -8.03
C LYS A 237 -6.53 5.01 -9.24
N PHE A 238 -7.84 4.85 -9.12
CA PHE A 238 -8.82 5.02 -10.21
C PHE A 238 -9.87 6.12 -9.95
N ASN A 239 -9.69 6.95 -8.91
CA ASN A 239 -10.63 7.99 -8.52
C ASN A 239 -9.93 9.35 -8.41
N ASP A 240 -10.60 10.39 -8.88
CA ASP A 240 -10.10 11.76 -8.83
C ASP A 240 -10.83 12.56 -7.74
N LEU A 241 -10.07 13.06 -6.76
CA LEU A 241 -10.55 14.05 -5.82
C LEU A 241 -10.15 15.44 -6.33
N ARG A 242 -11.14 16.25 -6.69
CA ARG A 242 -10.92 17.62 -7.18
C ARG A 242 -10.95 18.63 -6.03
N LEU A 243 -9.95 19.49 -5.98
CA LEU A 243 -9.86 20.63 -5.08
C LEU A 243 -9.80 21.91 -5.90
N VAL A 244 -10.63 22.89 -5.59
CA VAL A 244 -10.66 24.18 -6.28
C VAL A 244 -9.79 25.17 -5.51
N ARG A 245 -8.95 25.92 -6.22
CA ARG A 245 -8.11 26.93 -5.62
C ARG A 245 -8.98 28.03 -5.03
N THR A 246 -8.75 28.37 -3.77
CA THR A 246 -9.42 29.52 -3.16
C THR A 246 -8.67 30.80 -3.55
N PRO A 247 -9.38 31.88 -3.92
CA PRO A 247 -8.74 33.16 -4.09
C PRO A 247 -7.97 33.54 -2.80
N PRO A 248 -6.83 34.25 -2.92
CA PRO A 248 -6.21 34.84 -1.74
C PRO A 248 -7.24 35.69 -1.03
N PRO A 249 -7.19 35.79 0.34
CA PRO A 249 -8.06 36.71 1.04
C PRO A 249 -7.94 38.07 0.40
N SER A 250 -9.07 38.67 -0.01
CA SER A 250 -9.02 40.01 -0.59
C SER A 250 -8.46 40.95 0.48
N ALA A 251 -7.36 41.64 0.16
CA ALA A 251 -6.73 42.63 1.06
C ALA A 251 -7.68 43.78 1.45
N TRP A 252 -8.92 43.77 0.93
CA TRP A 252 -9.94 44.80 1.08
C TRP A 252 -11.22 44.34 1.80
N ALA A 253 -11.25 43.20 2.46
CA ALA A 253 -12.36 42.89 3.36
C ALA A 253 -12.27 43.78 4.61
N VAL A 254 -12.69 45.03 4.45
CA VAL A 254 -12.97 45.89 5.60
C VAL A 254 -14.03 45.19 6.46
N PRO A 255 -13.79 44.92 7.74
CA PRO A 255 -14.83 44.33 8.58
C PRO A 255 -16.06 45.24 8.55
N ALA A 256 -17.22 44.65 8.26
CA ALA A 256 -18.48 45.39 8.32
C ALA A 256 -18.58 46.05 9.69
N PRO A 257 -18.95 47.39 9.76
CA PRO A 257 -19.05 48.07 11.02
C PRO A 257 -20.03 47.33 11.93
N ARG A 258 -19.60 47.02 13.16
CA ARG A 258 -20.50 46.42 14.16
C ARG A 258 -21.63 47.40 14.38
N THR A 259 -22.84 47.04 13.94
CA THR A 259 -24.05 47.78 14.32
C THR A 259 -24.15 47.78 15.82
N ALA A 260 -24.03 48.98 16.41
CA ALA A 260 -24.20 49.15 17.83
C ALA A 260 -25.62 48.69 18.21
N SER A 261 -25.71 47.65 19.01
CA SER A 261 -26.95 47.21 19.64
C SER A 261 -27.48 48.33 20.51
N SER A 262 -28.56 48.98 20.06
CA SER A 262 -29.35 49.92 20.89
C SER A 262 -29.91 49.18 22.07
N ARG A 263 -29.47 49.53 23.29
CA ARG A 263 -30.11 49.12 24.56
C ARG A 263 -31.56 49.56 24.57
N PRO A 264 -32.52 48.74 24.94
CA PRO A 264 -33.86 49.23 25.28
C PRO A 264 -33.76 50.05 26.60
N GLN A 265 -34.20 51.28 26.54
CA GLN A 265 -34.54 52.06 27.76
C GLN A 265 -35.87 51.50 28.27
N THR A 266 -35.88 50.97 29.46
CA THR A 266 -37.10 50.69 30.23
C THR A 266 -37.51 51.89 31.06
N PRO A 267 -38.84 52.19 31.19
CA PRO A 267 -39.37 53.33 31.96
C PRO A 267 -39.26 53.14 33.43
#